data_d73468b608ff6a7a93e9a3a92d50dff8
#
_entry.id   d73468b608ff6a7a93e9a3a92d50dff8
#
_cell.length_a   1.000
_cell.length_b   1.000
_cell.length_c   1.000
_cell.angle_alpha   90.00
_cell.angle_beta   90.00
_cell.angle_gamma   90.00
#
_symmetry.space_group_name_H-M   'P 1'
#
loop_
_entity.id
_entity.type
_entity.pdbx_description
1 polymer ?
#
loop_
_entity_poly.entity_id
_entity_poly.type
_entity_poly.pdbx_seq_one_letter_code
_entity_poly.pdbx_strand_id
1 'polypeptide(L)'
;MPYFEDVELGDEIGPLETEATDDGVLEFCHVWENRGPSRFTDQAMAEESRLPGPIVPGIMSMGIMARLLTDWAGAYAVKDLDVVFRQPVPH
;
A
#
# COMPACT_ATOMS: atom_id res chain seq x y z
N MET A 1 -21.71 1.71 -7.22
CA MET A 1 -21.43 2.62 -6.10
C MET A 1 -22.49 2.47 -5.03
N PRO A 2 -22.14 2.17 -3.77
CA PRO A 2 -23.12 2.02 -2.70
C PRO A 2 -23.71 3.39 -2.28
N TYR A 3 -24.92 3.36 -1.80
CA TYR A 3 -25.53 4.53 -1.17
C TYR A 3 -25.21 4.53 0.33
N PHE A 4 -25.19 5.70 0.92
CA PHE A 4 -24.90 5.85 2.36
C PHE A 4 -25.83 5.00 3.23
N GLU A 5 -27.10 4.93 2.87
CA GLU A 5 -28.11 4.19 3.62
C GLU A 5 -27.89 2.68 3.59
N ASP A 6 -27.16 2.18 2.60
CA ASP A 6 -26.91 0.75 2.41
C ASP A 6 -25.65 0.26 3.10
N VAL A 7 -24.91 1.15 3.76
CA VAL A 7 -23.63 0.85 4.40
C VAL A 7 -23.75 0.93 5.90
N GLU A 8 -23.27 -0.11 6.58
CA GLU A 8 -23.24 -0.18 8.04
C GLU A 8 -21.80 -0.21 8.53
N LEU A 9 -21.59 0.27 9.77
CA LEU A 9 -20.29 0.19 10.41
C LEU A 9 -19.87 -1.27 10.57
N GLY A 10 -18.66 -1.59 10.11
CA GLY A 10 -18.14 -2.95 10.16
C GLY A 10 -18.38 -3.77 8.90
N ASP A 11 -19.06 -3.22 7.89
CA ASP A 11 -19.23 -3.90 6.61
C ASP A 11 -17.88 -4.20 5.97
N GLU A 12 -17.76 -5.38 5.36
CA GLU A 12 -16.55 -5.75 4.63
C GLU A 12 -16.56 -5.16 3.23
N ILE A 13 -15.37 -4.73 2.79
CA ILE A 13 -15.13 -4.14 1.47
C ILE A 13 -14.12 -5.00 0.73
N GLY A 14 -14.41 -5.32 -0.51
CA GLY A 14 -13.51 -6.09 -1.35
C GLY A 14 -13.87 -7.55 -1.39
N PRO A 15 -12.88 -8.45 -1.53
CA PRO A 15 -11.44 -8.19 -1.46
C PRO A 15 -10.87 -7.51 -2.70
N LEU A 16 -9.73 -6.87 -2.54
CA LEU A 16 -8.84 -6.45 -3.60
C LEU A 16 -7.55 -7.25 -3.45
N GLU A 17 -7.24 -8.07 -4.44
CA GLU A 17 -6.00 -8.83 -4.45
C GLU A 17 -5.01 -8.18 -5.42
N THR A 18 -3.80 -7.99 -4.95
CA THR A 18 -2.72 -7.43 -5.76
C THR A 18 -1.40 -8.00 -5.28
N GLU A 19 -0.42 -8.03 -6.16
CA GLU A 19 0.90 -8.53 -5.84
C GLU A 19 1.92 -7.41 -5.89
N ALA A 20 2.73 -7.28 -4.82
CA ALA A 20 3.82 -6.34 -4.78
C ALA A 20 5.08 -7.02 -5.30
N THR A 21 5.35 -6.87 -6.60
CA THR A 21 6.54 -7.44 -7.23
C THR A 21 7.76 -6.56 -7.00
N ASP A 22 8.95 -7.14 -7.10
CA ASP A 22 10.22 -6.39 -7.00
C ASP A 22 10.27 -5.25 -8.01
N ASP A 23 9.89 -5.53 -9.26
CA ASP A 23 9.87 -4.51 -10.32
C ASP A 23 8.83 -3.43 -10.04
N GLY A 24 7.66 -3.79 -9.55
CA GLY A 24 6.60 -2.85 -9.20
C GLY A 24 7.02 -1.91 -8.08
N VAL A 25 7.68 -2.42 -7.05
CA VAL A 25 8.20 -1.60 -5.95
C VAL A 25 9.32 -0.68 -6.43
N LEU A 26 10.23 -1.19 -7.26
CA LEU A 26 11.30 -0.37 -7.85
C LEU A 26 10.73 0.79 -8.67
N GLU A 27 9.74 0.51 -9.52
CA GLU A 27 9.07 1.53 -10.32
C GLU A 27 8.38 2.57 -9.44
N PHE A 28 7.67 2.13 -8.41
CA PHE A 28 7.04 3.03 -7.43
C PHE A 28 8.07 3.94 -6.76
N CYS A 29 9.21 3.38 -6.33
CA CYS A 29 10.27 4.16 -5.69
C CYS A 29 10.84 5.21 -6.64
N HIS A 30 10.96 4.91 -7.94
CA HIS A 30 11.42 5.87 -8.92
C HIS A 30 10.44 7.03 -9.09
N VAL A 31 9.15 6.75 -9.13
CA VAL A 31 8.11 7.78 -9.20
C VAL A 31 8.10 8.65 -7.94
N TRP A 32 8.34 8.03 -6.80
CA TRP A 32 8.38 8.69 -5.49
C TRP A 32 9.73 9.40 -5.23
N GLU A 33 10.61 9.41 -6.22
CA GLU A 33 11.93 10.01 -6.16
C GLU A 33 12.92 9.36 -5.19
N ASN A 34 12.66 8.14 -4.77
CA ASN A 34 13.57 7.32 -3.99
C ASN A 34 14.32 6.37 -4.93
N ARG A 35 15.29 6.90 -5.67
CA ARG A 35 15.94 6.22 -6.80
C ARG A 35 17.23 5.48 -6.43
N GLY A 36 17.78 5.73 -5.27
CA GLY A 36 18.97 5.05 -4.79
C GLY A 36 18.64 3.70 -4.16
N PRO A 37 19.66 2.87 -3.86
CA PRO A 37 19.45 1.65 -3.08
C PRO A 37 18.83 1.98 -1.73
N SER A 38 17.84 1.20 -1.32
CA SER A 38 17.14 1.41 -0.06
C SER A 38 16.62 0.08 0.49
N ARG A 39 16.08 0.10 1.71
CA ARG A 39 15.44 -1.09 2.30
C ARG A 39 14.25 -1.60 1.51
N PHE A 40 13.74 -0.80 0.58
CA PHE A 40 12.62 -1.19 -0.27
C PHE A 40 13.07 -1.94 -1.52
N THR A 41 14.29 -1.77 -1.97
CA THR A 41 14.77 -2.27 -3.26
C THR A 41 16.08 -3.06 -3.20
N ASP A 42 16.82 -2.99 -2.11
CA ASP A 42 18.15 -3.57 -1.99
C ASP A 42 18.23 -4.48 -0.77
N GLN A 43 18.66 -5.74 -0.98
CA GLN A 43 18.77 -6.76 0.06
C GLN A 43 19.74 -6.32 1.17
N ALA A 44 20.90 -5.79 0.82
CA ALA A 44 21.91 -5.38 1.80
C ALA A 44 21.42 -4.22 2.65
N MET A 45 20.74 -3.25 2.05
CA MET A 45 20.16 -2.11 2.78
C MET A 45 19.04 -2.56 3.71
N ALA A 46 18.23 -3.53 3.28
CA ALA A 46 17.20 -4.11 4.13
C ALA A 46 17.81 -4.81 5.34
N GLU A 47 18.88 -5.57 5.14
CA GLU A 47 19.59 -6.26 6.22
C GLU A 47 20.20 -5.29 7.22
N GLU A 48 20.74 -4.16 6.77
CA GLU A 48 21.22 -3.10 7.68
C GLU A 48 20.10 -2.56 8.57
N SER A 49 18.87 -2.56 8.08
CA SER A 49 17.69 -2.16 8.84
C SER A 49 17.08 -3.31 9.65
N ARG A 50 17.80 -4.44 9.76
CA ARG A 50 17.35 -5.65 10.49
C ARG A 50 16.08 -6.26 9.90
N LEU A 51 15.95 -6.20 8.58
CA LEU A 51 14.83 -6.80 7.84
C LEU A 51 15.32 -8.07 7.13
N PRO A 52 14.45 -9.08 6.94
CA PRO A 52 14.84 -10.30 6.24
C PRO A 52 15.04 -10.10 4.74
N GLY A 53 14.51 -9.01 4.17
CA GLY A 53 14.63 -8.67 2.76
C GLY A 53 13.95 -7.34 2.45
N PRO A 54 13.93 -6.93 1.19
CA PRO A 54 13.26 -5.70 0.78
C PRO A 54 11.78 -5.72 1.13
N ILE A 55 11.27 -4.56 1.53
CA ILE A 55 9.87 -4.40 1.93
C ILE A 55 9.14 -3.42 1.03
N VAL A 56 7.82 -3.47 1.06
CA VAL A 56 6.95 -2.52 0.36
C VAL A 56 6.92 -1.21 1.14
N PRO A 57 7.13 -0.05 0.48
CA PRO A 57 6.98 1.24 1.17
C PRO A 57 5.59 1.38 1.78
N GLY A 58 5.51 1.92 3.01
CA GLY A 58 4.23 2.12 3.68
C GLY A 58 3.26 2.99 2.88
N ILE A 59 3.76 4.04 2.25
CA ILE A 59 2.93 4.90 1.41
C ILE A 59 2.37 4.17 0.19
N MET A 60 3.10 3.18 -0.35
CA MET A 60 2.59 2.33 -1.43
C MET A 60 1.45 1.45 -0.94
N SER A 61 1.58 0.86 0.26
CA SER A 61 0.49 0.09 0.89
C SER A 61 -0.74 0.94 1.12
N MET A 62 -0.57 2.17 1.57
CA MET A 62 -1.68 3.12 1.74
C MET A 62 -2.37 3.43 0.42
N GLY A 63 -1.60 3.57 -0.67
CA GLY A 63 -2.16 3.77 -2.01
C GLY A 63 -3.00 2.58 -2.48
N ILE A 64 -2.56 1.36 -2.20
CA ILE A 64 -3.32 0.15 -2.53
C ILE A 64 -4.64 0.10 -1.73
N MET A 65 -4.60 0.45 -0.46
CA MET A 65 -5.80 0.52 0.38
C MET A 65 -6.76 1.60 -0.11
N ALA A 66 -6.25 2.76 -0.52
CA ALA A 66 -7.07 3.82 -1.10
C ALA A 66 -7.75 3.34 -2.39
N ARG A 67 -7.05 2.55 -3.21
CA ARG A 67 -7.64 1.96 -4.42
C ARG A 67 -8.82 1.05 -4.11
N LEU A 68 -8.72 0.23 -3.06
CA LEU A 68 -9.84 -0.61 -2.61
C LEU A 68 -11.08 0.24 -2.34
N LEU A 69 -10.91 1.36 -1.63
CA LEU A 69 -12.01 2.25 -1.29
C LEU A 69 -12.57 2.98 -2.51
N THR A 70 -11.71 3.46 -3.41
CA THR A 70 -12.17 4.19 -4.60
C THR A 70 -12.83 3.26 -5.62
N ASP A 71 -12.39 2.01 -5.74
CA ASP A 71 -13.03 1.01 -6.59
C ASP A 71 -14.43 0.66 -6.07
N TRP A 72 -14.60 0.67 -4.74
CA TRP A 72 -15.88 0.33 -4.10
C TRP A 72 -16.88 1.50 -4.15
N ALA A 73 -16.46 2.69 -3.80
CA ALA A 73 -17.37 3.82 -3.56
C ALA A 73 -17.13 5.03 -4.48
N GLY A 74 -16.09 5.02 -5.31
CA GLY A 74 -15.71 6.14 -6.15
C GLY A 74 -14.75 7.10 -5.44
N ALA A 75 -13.93 7.81 -6.22
CA ALA A 75 -12.85 8.63 -5.69
C ALA A 75 -13.33 9.78 -4.79
N TYR A 76 -14.50 10.36 -5.11
CA TYR A 76 -15.00 11.52 -4.36
C TYR A 76 -15.70 11.15 -3.05
N ALA A 77 -15.94 9.86 -2.80
CA ALA A 77 -16.56 9.41 -1.57
C ALA A 77 -15.60 9.31 -0.40
N VAL A 78 -14.29 9.19 -0.67
CA VAL A 78 -13.27 9.07 0.37
C VAL A 78 -12.94 10.46 0.92
N LYS A 79 -13.26 10.69 2.19
CA LYS A 79 -12.99 11.97 2.87
C LYS A 79 -11.79 11.88 3.79
N ASP A 80 -11.56 10.71 4.38
CA ASP A 80 -10.51 10.52 5.36
C ASP A 80 -10.04 9.07 5.31
N LEU A 81 -8.72 8.86 5.30
CA LEU A 81 -8.10 7.56 5.36
C LEU A 81 -6.92 7.64 6.32
N ASP A 82 -7.03 6.94 7.44
CA ASP A 82 -5.98 6.89 8.45
C ASP A 82 -5.42 5.48 8.54
N VAL A 83 -4.10 5.36 8.51
CA VAL A 83 -3.41 4.07 8.45
C VAL A 83 -2.28 4.04 9.47
N VAL A 84 -2.18 2.93 10.20
CA VAL A 84 -1.06 2.67 11.12
C VAL A 84 -0.26 1.49 10.58
N PHE A 85 1.03 1.70 10.32
CA PHE A 85 1.93 0.66 9.85
C PHE A 85 2.56 -0.06 11.04
N ARG A 86 2.21 -1.31 11.25
CA ARG A 86 2.65 -2.08 12.42
C ARG A 86 3.72 -3.12 12.10
N GLN A 87 3.72 -3.63 10.88
CA GLN A 87 4.67 -4.65 10.44
C GLN A 87 5.14 -4.36 9.02
N PRO A 88 6.41 -4.64 8.69
CA PRO A 88 6.87 -4.53 7.33
C PRO A 88 6.21 -5.58 6.44
N VAL A 89 5.91 -5.20 5.19
CA VAL A 89 5.32 -6.09 4.20
C VAL A 89 6.40 -6.47 3.20
N PRO A 90 6.78 -7.77 3.11
CA PRO A 90 7.76 -8.20 2.11
C PRO A 90 7.17 -8.20 0.70
N HIS A 91 8.05 -8.21 -0.27
CA HIS A 91 7.66 -8.31 -1.68
C HIS A 91 7.01 -9.64 -2.02
#